data_18336bb09fb405b60bc55fa3bc473d37
#
_entry.id   18336bb09fb405b60bc55fa3bc473d37
#
_cell.length_a   1.000
_cell.length_b   1.000
_cell.length_c   1.000
_cell.angle_alpha   90.00
_cell.angle_beta   90.00
_cell.angle_gamma   90.00
#
_symmetry.space_group_name_H-M   'P 1'
#
loop_
_entity.id
_entity.type
_entity.pdbx_description
1 polymer ?
#
loop_
_entity_poly.entity_id
_entity_poly.type
_entity_poly.pdbx_seq_one_letter_code
_entity_poly.pdbx_strand_id
1 'polypeptide(L)'
;MSEDACGGRLDVRRIDVLAARRLGNFSERRHRQHGPMPFADPQFDGYRLVLLSASTRRVLLESVFSRRQLPSISVPRWTRAAKEITDLIRQRWQLRVIVLDFLGDRPGAGGIVVAEALDREERERYLSGHEWLHLDDIEDPAFSQRDRDIVRLLVSQGATGRGAFSRLGWIEQALDWVSEITTLDRWRFLGGIQQINASANSSLVRFVAGRHRYWFKAAGSPEAHEARVTSTLASLFPEYLPEVVGFHPDWNAWLMRDAGNPLSNCDSHTPARAHRIARRLAELQRLSVGHVPRLLGNGCHDHRMPALRAEIPGLTPYLEEAMRMQNIETGVCVSAPRLRRIAAIIEEASFRLEDIRIPDALIHCDIDFQNILIDGERCVFTDWAEASVGNPFTTFEQIRIQFVQADHSSTSILRLKQSYYEIWRDFITEREFECALSLVPLIALASNLCCRRDWLITDNLHRSQSQSYARVLARQMNRAAHLTEQSIAVYA
;
A
#
# COMPACT_ATOMS: atom_id res chain seq x y z
N MET A 1 -20.19 57.80 -24.35
CA MET A 1 -19.73 57.56 -22.96
C MET A 1 -20.23 56.20 -22.62
N SER A 2 -19.39 55.21 -22.80
CA SER A 2 -19.67 53.80 -22.61
C SER A 2 -18.81 53.31 -21.42
N GLU A 3 -19.46 52.82 -20.39
CA GLU A 3 -18.83 52.12 -19.27
C GLU A 3 -18.60 50.67 -19.67
N ASP A 4 -17.34 50.31 -19.92
CA ASP A 4 -16.90 48.91 -19.99
C ASP A 4 -16.36 48.50 -18.63
N ALA A 5 -17.18 47.80 -17.87
CA ALA A 5 -16.78 47.11 -16.65
C ALA A 5 -16.22 45.73 -17.01
N CYS A 6 -14.91 45.61 -16.99
CA CYS A 6 -14.15 44.39 -17.19
C CYS A 6 -14.31 43.50 -15.94
N GLY A 7 -15.34 42.62 -15.92
CA GLY A 7 -15.49 41.55 -14.97
C GLY A 7 -14.67 40.32 -15.38
N GLY A 8 -13.41 40.27 -14.96
CA GLY A 8 -12.57 39.09 -15.14
C GLY A 8 -13.11 37.93 -14.30
N ARG A 9 -13.94 37.07 -14.89
CA ARG A 9 -14.24 35.72 -14.34
C ARG A 9 -12.95 34.92 -14.37
N LEU A 10 -12.34 34.74 -13.21
CA LEU A 10 -11.28 33.74 -13.00
C LEU A 10 -11.79 32.38 -13.46
N ASP A 11 -11.16 31.81 -14.47
CA ASP A 11 -11.51 30.50 -15.02
C ASP A 11 -11.07 29.41 -14.04
N VAL A 12 -11.95 29.11 -13.09
CA VAL A 12 -11.77 28.08 -12.05
C VAL A 12 -11.36 26.74 -12.66
N ARG A 13 -11.77 26.45 -13.90
CA ARG A 13 -11.44 25.22 -14.63
C ARG A 13 -9.94 25.10 -14.96
N ARG A 14 -9.26 26.23 -15.20
CA ARG A 14 -7.80 26.25 -15.44
C ARG A 14 -6.98 26.08 -14.17
N ILE A 15 -7.50 26.51 -13.03
CA ILE A 15 -6.83 26.41 -11.74
C ILE A 15 -6.82 24.96 -11.25
N ASP A 16 -7.92 24.21 -11.42
CA ASP A 16 -8.04 22.80 -11.00
C ASP A 16 -7.02 21.88 -11.69
N VAL A 17 -6.86 22.00 -13.02
CA VAL A 17 -5.94 21.15 -13.80
C VAL A 17 -4.47 21.49 -13.51
N LEU A 18 -4.15 22.77 -13.34
CA LEU A 18 -2.77 23.19 -13.02
C LEU A 18 -2.37 22.87 -11.58
N ALA A 19 -3.30 22.97 -10.64
CA ALA A 19 -3.08 22.64 -9.24
C ALA A 19 -2.83 21.14 -9.04
N ALA A 20 -3.67 20.30 -9.64
CA ALA A 20 -3.55 18.86 -9.54
C ALA A 20 -2.29 18.31 -10.25
N ARG A 21 -1.91 18.86 -11.42
CA ARG A 21 -0.61 18.55 -12.07
C ARG A 21 0.59 18.90 -11.18
N ARG A 22 0.48 19.90 -10.31
CA ARG A 22 1.55 20.29 -9.38
C ARG A 22 1.58 19.44 -8.09
N LEU A 23 0.45 18.87 -7.67
CA LEU A 23 0.38 17.97 -6.49
C LEU A 23 0.85 16.56 -6.80
N GLY A 24 0.91 16.21 -8.06
CA GLY A 24 0.85 14.89 -8.59
C GLY A 24 2.13 14.11 -8.90
N ASN A 25 3.09 13.97 -8.06
CA ASN A 25 4.28 13.14 -8.35
C ASN A 25 4.55 12.01 -7.35
N PHE A 26 3.54 11.43 -6.69
CA PHE A 26 3.81 10.49 -5.61
C PHE A 26 3.51 9.02 -5.92
N SER A 27 2.42 8.67 -6.57
CA SER A 27 2.14 7.28 -6.94
C SER A 27 3.00 6.81 -8.12
N GLU A 28 3.38 7.73 -9.02
CA GLU A 28 4.20 7.40 -10.20
C GLU A 28 5.65 7.04 -9.88
N ARG A 29 6.23 7.47 -8.76
CA ARG A 29 7.60 7.07 -8.40
C ARG A 29 7.73 5.60 -8.02
N ARG A 30 6.64 4.89 -7.82
CA ARG A 30 6.66 3.42 -7.67
C ARG A 30 6.68 2.68 -9.02
N HIS A 31 6.27 3.30 -10.16
CA HIS A 31 6.13 2.57 -11.42
C HIS A 31 6.58 3.29 -12.71
N ARG A 32 6.98 4.58 -12.68
CA ARG A 32 7.48 5.27 -13.88
C ARG A 32 8.66 6.18 -13.57
N GLN A 33 9.85 5.61 -13.50
CA GLN A 33 11.09 6.29 -13.89
C GLN A 33 11.74 5.46 -15.00
N HIS A 34 11.21 5.52 -16.20
CA HIS A 34 11.96 5.23 -17.41
C HIS A 34 11.42 6.07 -18.57
N GLY A 35 11.67 7.38 -18.51
CA GLY A 35 12.05 8.13 -19.69
C GLY A 35 13.56 8.00 -19.84
N PRO A 36 14.17 8.19 -21.03
CA PRO A 36 15.61 7.98 -21.22
C PRO A 36 16.39 9.03 -20.44
N MET A 37 16.79 8.69 -19.22
CA MET A 37 17.86 9.34 -18.48
C MET A 37 19.16 8.60 -18.77
N PRO A 38 20.29 9.29 -18.97
CA PRO A 38 21.56 8.62 -19.24
C PRO A 38 22.00 7.83 -18.00
N PHE A 39 22.19 6.53 -18.19
CA PHE A 39 22.97 5.57 -17.39
C PHE A 39 23.19 5.89 -15.90
N ALA A 40 22.14 5.82 -15.09
CA ALA A 40 22.27 5.47 -13.67
C ALA A 40 21.93 3.98 -13.56
N ASP A 41 22.85 3.18 -13.03
CA ASP A 41 22.61 1.78 -12.70
C ASP A 41 21.27 1.64 -11.94
N PRO A 42 20.40 0.70 -12.34
CA PRO A 42 19.21 0.43 -11.57
C PRO A 42 19.66 0.12 -10.14
N GLN A 43 19.16 0.87 -9.16
CA GLN A 43 19.53 0.65 -7.78
C GLN A 43 18.90 -0.68 -7.35
N PHE A 44 19.74 -1.68 -7.09
CA PHE A 44 19.35 -2.98 -6.60
C PHE A 44 19.56 -3.07 -5.09
N ASP A 45 18.69 -3.81 -4.43
CA ASP A 45 18.89 -4.28 -3.06
C ASP A 45 19.45 -5.70 -3.10
N GLY A 46 20.59 -5.91 -2.46
CA GLY A 46 21.25 -7.21 -2.35
C GLY A 46 20.82 -7.96 -1.09
N TYR A 47 20.55 -9.25 -1.21
CA TYR A 47 20.20 -10.14 -0.10
C TYR A 47 21.08 -11.38 -0.12
N ARG A 48 21.45 -11.87 1.08
CA ARG A 48 21.91 -13.23 1.27
C ARG A 48 20.70 -14.14 1.48
N LEU A 49 20.64 -15.23 0.73
CA LEU A 49 19.49 -16.13 0.74
C LEU A 49 19.76 -17.33 1.64
N VAL A 50 18.95 -17.49 2.66
CA VAL A 50 18.80 -18.74 3.43
C VAL A 50 17.64 -19.52 2.84
N LEU A 51 17.92 -20.41 1.91
CA LEU A 51 16.89 -21.28 1.31
C LEU A 51 16.90 -22.62 2.03
N LEU A 52 15.81 -22.93 2.71
CA LEU A 52 15.63 -24.13 3.52
C LEU A 52 14.69 -25.13 2.80
N SER A 53 14.99 -26.41 2.93
CA SER A 53 14.06 -27.49 2.63
C SER A 53 13.57 -28.11 3.94
N ALA A 54 12.28 -27.93 4.24
CA ALA A 54 11.70 -28.47 5.47
C ALA A 54 11.65 -30.01 5.45
N SER A 55 11.34 -30.60 4.29
CA SER A 55 11.21 -32.07 4.12
C SER A 55 12.53 -32.80 4.30
N THR A 56 13.65 -32.19 3.88
CA THR A 56 14.99 -32.81 3.91
C THR A 56 15.91 -32.26 4.99
N ARG A 57 15.48 -31.25 5.74
CA ARG A 57 16.30 -30.53 6.74
C ARG A 57 17.64 -30.06 6.16
N ARG A 58 17.61 -29.43 4.97
CA ARG A 58 18.79 -28.96 4.26
C ARG A 58 18.73 -27.46 3.99
N VAL A 59 19.92 -26.86 3.83
CA VAL A 59 20.10 -25.47 3.38
C VAL A 59 20.88 -25.44 2.06
N LEU A 60 20.47 -24.58 1.14
CA LEU A 60 21.16 -24.41 -0.14
C LEU A 60 22.40 -23.52 0.03
N LEU A 61 23.54 -24.02 -0.44
CA LEU A 61 24.82 -23.30 -0.46
C LEU A 61 25.33 -23.15 -1.91
N GLU A 62 26.07 -22.10 -2.18
CA GLU A 62 26.86 -21.95 -3.40
C GLU A 62 28.34 -22.20 -3.11
N SER A 63 29.04 -22.80 -4.08
CA SER A 63 30.48 -23.06 -3.99
C SER A 63 31.24 -21.97 -4.75
N VAL A 64 32.01 -21.16 -4.03
CA VAL A 64 32.85 -20.08 -4.59
C VAL A 64 34.29 -20.28 -4.13
N PHE A 65 35.21 -20.53 -5.07
CA PHE A 65 36.65 -20.76 -4.78
C PHE A 65 36.89 -21.77 -3.65
N SER A 66 36.27 -22.93 -3.73
CA SER A 66 36.34 -24.01 -2.72
C SER A 66 35.80 -23.66 -1.33
N ARG A 67 35.07 -22.56 -1.19
CA ARG A 67 34.33 -22.20 0.03
C ARG A 67 32.84 -22.32 -0.22
N ARG A 68 32.11 -22.78 0.77
CA ARG A 68 30.65 -22.85 0.81
C ARG A 68 30.09 -21.60 1.46
N GLN A 69 29.14 -20.97 0.84
CA GLN A 69 28.48 -19.77 1.38
C GLN A 69 27.00 -19.72 1.00
N LEU A 70 26.24 -18.89 1.69
CA LEU A 70 24.84 -18.62 1.30
C LEU A 70 24.81 -17.92 -0.06
N PRO A 71 23.89 -18.32 -0.97
CA PRO A 71 23.72 -17.65 -2.26
C PRO A 71 23.35 -16.16 -2.08
N SER A 72 23.71 -15.35 -3.06
CA SER A 72 23.35 -13.94 -3.11
C SER A 72 22.33 -13.66 -4.20
N ILE A 73 21.35 -12.82 -3.90
CA ILE A 73 20.28 -12.39 -4.81
C ILE A 73 20.18 -10.88 -4.77
N SER A 74 19.99 -10.26 -5.95
CA SER A 74 19.76 -8.83 -6.08
C SER A 74 18.41 -8.59 -6.76
N VAL A 75 17.60 -7.72 -6.19
CA VAL A 75 16.28 -7.34 -6.73
C VAL A 75 16.19 -5.83 -6.93
N PRO A 76 15.46 -5.34 -7.93
CA PRO A 76 15.30 -3.91 -8.13
C PRO A 76 14.68 -3.24 -6.90
N ARG A 77 15.20 -2.06 -6.53
CA ARG A 77 14.58 -1.23 -5.48
C ARG A 77 13.17 -0.83 -5.90
N TRP A 78 12.33 -0.62 -4.90
CA TRP A 78 10.95 -0.15 -5.07
C TRP A 78 10.02 -1.16 -5.74
N THR A 79 10.41 -2.43 -5.79
CA THR A 79 9.55 -3.55 -6.21
C THR A 79 9.04 -4.34 -5.00
N ARG A 80 8.15 -5.28 -5.27
CA ARG A 80 7.68 -6.24 -4.25
C ARG A 80 8.72 -7.33 -4.06
N ALA A 81 9.66 -7.14 -3.14
CA ALA A 81 10.85 -7.96 -2.98
C ALA A 81 10.54 -9.47 -2.90
N ALA A 82 9.51 -9.89 -2.18
CA ALA A 82 9.14 -11.31 -2.08
C ALA A 82 8.79 -11.90 -3.45
N LYS A 83 7.99 -11.17 -4.26
CA LYS A 83 7.63 -11.60 -5.62
C LYS A 83 8.87 -11.69 -6.52
N GLU A 84 9.70 -10.65 -6.53
CA GLU A 84 10.93 -10.64 -7.36
C GLU A 84 11.87 -11.77 -6.99
N ILE A 85 12.05 -12.04 -5.71
CA ILE A 85 12.90 -13.15 -5.21
C ILE A 85 12.34 -14.50 -5.63
N THR A 86 11.05 -14.74 -5.45
CA THR A 86 10.42 -16.01 -5.85
C THR A 86 10.50 -16.23 -7.35
N ASP A 87 10.31 -15.17 -8.16
CA ASP A 87 10.39 -15.23 -9.61
C ASP A 87 11.85 -15.48 -10.07
N LEU A 88 12.85 -14.80 -9.49
CA LEU A 88 14.27 -15.00 -9.77
C LEU A 88 14.74 -16.42 -9.44
N ILE A 89 14.36 -16.95 -8.27
CA ILE A 89 14.70 -18.32 -7.86
C ILE A 89 14.07 -19.33 -8.83
N ARG A 90 12.82 -19.12 -9.18
CA ARG A 90 12.12 -19.97 -10.16
C ARG A 90 12.80 -19.91 -11.54
N GLN A 91 13.20 -18.74 -12.01
CA GLN A 91 13.87 -18.58 -13.29
C GLN A 91 15.27 -19.17 -13.28
N ARG A 92 16.06 -18.90 -12.23
CA ARG A 92 17.49 -19.28 -12.16
C ARG A 92 17.68 -20.75 -11.82
N TRP A 93 16.88 -21.27 -10.88
CA TRP A 93 17.08 -22.60 -10.32
C TRP A 93 15.91 -23.58 -10.56
N GLN A 94 14.85 -23.12 -11.22
CA GLN A 94 13.62 -23.91 -11.45
C GLN A 94 12.96 -24.43 -10.17
N LEU A 95 13.25 -23.79 -9.04
CA LEU A 95 12.67 -24.09 -7.73
C LEU A 95 11.48 -23.19 -7.44
N ARG A 96 10.44 -23.78 -6.87
CA ARG A 96 9.34 -23.03 -6.29
C ARG A 96 9.64 -22.79 -4.82
N VAL A 97 9.52 -21.54 -4.39
CA VAL A 97 9.83 -21.14 -3.03
C VAL A 97 8.76 -20.23 -2.47
N ILE A 98 8.71 -20.17 -1.15
CA ILE A 98 7.97 -19.16 -0.40
C ILE A 98 8.95 -18.38 0.48
N VAL A 99 8.89 -17.06 0.45
CA VAL A 99 9.68 -16.21 1.36
C VAL A 99 9.00 -16.22 2.73
N LEU A 100 9.79 -16.51 3.75
CA LEU A 100 9.33 -16.57 5.14
C LEU A 100 9.52 -15.25 5.87
N ASP A 101 10.70 -14.62 5.70
CA ASP A 101 11.02 -13.37 6.39
C ASP A 101 12.21 -12.65 5.74
N PHE A 102 12.33 -11.37 6.09
CA PHE A 102 13.48 -10.52 5.81
C PHE A 102 14.15 -10.12 7.11
N LEU A 103 15.46 -10.34 7.23
CA LEU A 103 16.24 -10.06 8.43
C LEU A 103 17.27 -8.96 8.12
N GLY A 104 17.37 -7.98 9.01
CA GLY A 104 18.30 -6.84 8.90
C GLY A 104 17.61 -5.52 8.62
N ASP A 105 18.15 -4.45 9.21
CA ASP A 105 17.50 -3.12 9.28
C ASP A 105 17.65 -2.25 8.03
N ARG A 106 18.38 -2.71 6.99
CA ARG A 106 18.66 -1.83 5.84
C ARG A 106 18.56 -2.56 4.49
N PRO A 107 17.61 -2.21 3.65
CA PRO A 107 17.72 -2.45 2.21
C PRO A 107 19.03 -1.81 1.69
N GLY A 108 19.84 -2.58 0.96
CA GLY A 108 21.09 -2.08 0.36
C GLY A 108 22.39 -2.34 1.11
N ALA A 109 22.35 -2.85 2.36
CA ALA A 109 23.55 -3.20 3.15
C ALA A 109 23.67 -4.70 3.41
N GLY A 110 23.18 -5.58 2.51
CA GLY A 110 23.29 -7.03 2.64
C GLY A 110 22.27 -7.62 3.62
N GLY A 111 20.99 -7.33 3.43
CA GLY A 111 19.89 -7.99 4.16
C GLY A 111 19.90 -9.51 3.95
N ILE A 112 19.24 -10.22 4.83
CA ILE A 112 19.07 -11.68 4.72
C ILE A 112 17.61 -11.93 4.37
N VAL A 113 17.37 -12.76 3.36
CA VAL A 113 16.04 -13.31 3.07
C VAL A 113 16.01 -14.78 3.44
N VAL A 114 14.97 -15.18 4.17
CA VAL A 114 14.72 -16.58 4.53
C VAL A 114 13.59 -17.08 3.66
N ALA A 115 13.79 -18.22 3.00
CA ALA A 115 12.81 -18.84 2.13
C ALA A 115 12.76 -20.35 2.33
N GLU A 116 11.61 -20.93 2.00
CA GLU A 116 11.36 -22.38 2.03
C GLU A 116 11.15 -22.91 0.62
N ALA A 117 11.83 -24.01 0.26
CA ALA A 117 11.61 -24.73 -0.98
C ALA A 117 10.35 -25.58 -0.90
N LEU A 118 9.47 -25.48 -1.90
CA LEU A 118 8.20 -26.20 -1.99
C LEU A 118 8.27 -27.46 -2.86
N ASP A 119 9.38 -27.66 -3.56
CA ASP A 119 9.57 -28.80 -4.45
C ASP A 119 10.09 -30.01 -3.68
N ARG A 120 9.69 -31.21 -4.14
CA ARG A 120 10.16 -32.48 -3.57
C ARG A 120 11.63 -32.74 -3.92
N GLU A 121 12.29 -33.61 -3.15
CA GLU A 121 13.72 -33.95 -3.20
C GLU A 121 14.32 -34.16 -4.60
N GLU A 122 13.56 -34.64 -5.58
CA GLU A 122 14.08 -34.94 -6.92
C GLU A 122 14.63 -33.73 -7.68
N ARG A 123 14.06 -32.53 -7.45
CA ARG A 123 14.53 -31.28 -8.08
C ARG A 123 15.67 -30.62 -7.33
N GLU A 124 15.90 -30.98 -6.08
CA GLU A 124 16.98 -30.44 -5.26
C GLU A 124 18.38 -30.93 -5.73
N ARG A 125 18.44 -32.05 -6.48
CA ARG A 125 19.70 -32.79 -6.75
C ARG A 125 20.61 -32.20 -7.83
N TYR A 126 20.17 -31.25 -8.66
CA TYR A 126 20.92 -30.88 -9.88
C TYR A 126 21.08 -29.37 -10.09
N LEU A 127 21.42 -28.63 -9.04
CA LEU A 127 21.74 -27.21 -9.19
C LEU A 127 23.23 -27.04 -9.45
N SER A 128 23.62 -26.72 -10.70
CA SER A 128 25.04 -26.50 -11.05
C SER A 128 25.66 -25.40 -10.18
N GLY A 129 26.77 -25.73 -9.51
CA GLY A 129 27.48 -24.80 -8.63
C GLY A 129 26.85 -24.59 -7.25
N HIS A 130 25.78 -25.33 -6.92
CA HIS A 130 25.12 -25.28 -5.62
C HIS A 130 24.98 -26.68 -5.05
N GLU A 131 24.93 -26.77 -3.74
CA GLU A 131 24.68 -28.03 -3.04
C GLU A 131 23.76 -27.83 -1.85
N TRP A 132 23.06 -28.92 -1.48
CA TRP A 132 22.21 -28.95 -0.30
C TRP A 132 22.96 -29.58 0.87
N LEU A 133 23.34 -28.77 1.87
CA LEU A 133 23.98 -29.22 3.09
C LEU A 133 22.91 -29.61 4.12
N HIS A 134 23.04 -30.76 4.75
CA HIS A 134 22.19 -31.14 5.86
C HIS A 134 22.43 -30.25 7.07
N LEU A 135 21.37 -29.85 7.77
CA LEU A 135 21.50 -28.93 8.91
C LEU A 135 22.32 -29.53 10.07
N ASP A 136 22.44 -30.84 10.14
CA ASP A 136 23.31 -31.53 11.13
C ASP A 136 24.80 -31.40 10.78
N ASP A 137 25.13 -31.12 9.48
CA ASP A 137 26.49 -30.93 8.98
C ASP A 137 26.90 -29.47 8.93
N ILE A 138 26.17 -28.59 9.59
CA ILE A 138 26.38 -27.12 9.54
C ILE A 138 27.73 -26.68 10.09
N GLU A 139 28.39 -27.54 10.87
CA GLU A 139 29.73 -27.33 11.45
C GLU A 139 30.88 -27.50 10.45
N ASP A 140 30.61 -27.87 9.21
CA ASP A 140 31.63 -28.02 8.17
C ASP A 140 32.52 -26.78 8.09
N PRO A 141 33.85 -26.91 8.27
CA PRO A 141 34.79 -25.80 8.21
C PRO A 141 34.84 -25.06 6.86
N ALA A 142 34.41 -25.72 5.78
CA ALA A 142 34.32 -25.11 4.46
C ALA A 142 33.16 -24.12 4.35
N PHE A 143 32.18 -24.18 5.27
CA PHE A 143 31.06 -23.24 5.33
C PHE A 143 31.46 -21.96 6.07
N SER A 144 31.18 -20.80 5.48
CA SER A 144 31.50 -19.49 6.06
C SER A 144 30.98 -19.36 7.50
N GLN A 145 31.86 -19.00 8.44
CA GLN A 145 31.49 -18.83 9.86
C GLN A 145 30.28 -17.88 10.04
N ARG A 146 30.32 -16.74 9.35
CA ARG A 146 29.23 -15.74 9.40
C ARG A 146 27.89 -16.35 8.97
N ASP A 147 27.88 -17.09 7.87
CA ASP A 147 26.66 -17.66 7.32
C ASP A 147 26.15 -18.82 8.18
N ARG A 148 27.06 -19.59 8.76
CA ARG A 148 26.81 -20.66 9.72
C ARG A 148 26.07 -20.12 10.95
N ASP A 149 26.54 -19.00 11.50
CA ASP A 149 25.91 -18.37 12.67
C ASP A 149 24.49 -17.89 12.35
N ILE A 150 24.26 -17.38 11.14
CA ILE A 150 22.93 -17.01 10.66
C ILE A 150 22.00 -18.24 10.62
N VAL A 151 22.45 -19.32 9.98
CA VAL A 151 21.62 -20.54 9.85
C VAL A 151 21.36 -21.17 11.20
N ARG A 152 22.36 -21.25 12.10
CA ARG A 152 22.18 -21.73 13.50
C ARG A 152 21.11 -20.94 14.23
N LEU A 153 21.18 -19.62 14.17
CA LEU A 153 20.19 -18.76 14.81
C LEU A 153 18.79 -19.05 14.31
N LEU A 154 18.61 -19.18 13.00
CA LEU A 154 17.32 -19.45 12.39
C LEU A 154 16.78 -20.85 12.75
N VAL A 155 17.64 -21.84 12.76
CA VAL A 155 17.26 -23.21 13.11
C VAL A 155 16.92 -23.33 14.61
N SER A 156 17.71 -22.70 15.50
CA SER A 156 17.45 -22.70 16.94
C SER A 156 16.17 -21.96 17.33
N GLN A 157 15.77 -20.96 16.56
CA GLN A 157 14.53 -20.21 16.77
C GLN A 157 13.30 -20.84 16.06
N GLY A 158 13.43 -22.08 15.56
CA GLY A 158 12.35 -22.75 14.85
C GLY A 158 11.97 -22.06 13.54
N ALA A 159 13.00 -21.68 12.76
CA ALA A 159 12.88 -20.84 11.56
C ALA A 159 12.12 -19.56 11.86
N THR A 160 12.56 -18.93 12.92
CA THR A 160 12.38 -17.55 13.29
C THR A 160 11.44 -17.28 14.47
N GLY A 161 10.56 -18.08 14.94
CA GLY A 161 9.69 -17.76 16.09
C GLY A 161 9.06 -16.36 16.13
N ARG A 162 9.30 -15.54 15.09
CA ARG A 162 8.96 -14.11 15.00
C ARG A 162 7.51 -13.87 14.60
N GLY A 163 6.87 -14.88 13.97
CA GLY A 163 5.49 -14.77 13.55
C GLY A 163 4.98 -16.03 12.84
N ALA A 164 3.68 -16.08 12.56
CA ALA A 164 3.04 -17.25 11.98
C ALA A 164 3.59 -17.59 10.58
N PHE A 165 3.93 -16.58 9.78
CA PHE A 165 4.35 -16.73 8.38
C PHE A 165 5.86 -16.87 8.20
N SER A 166 6.63 -16.79 9.29
CA SER A 166 8.06 -17.06 9.31
C SER A 166 8.40 -18.52 9.65
N ARG A 167 7.41 -19.38 9.87
CA ARG A 167 7.59 -20.79 10.20
C ARG A 167 7.69 -21.63 8.94
N LEU A 168 8.54 -22.65 8.97
CA LEU A 168 8.56 -23.69 7.94
C LEU A 168 7.22 -24.43 7.91
N GLY A 169 6.72 -24.71 6.71
CA GLY A 169 5.47 -25.45 6.49
C GLY A 169 4.18 -24.63 6.68
N TRP A 170 4.24 -23.34 6.95
CA TRP A 170 3.01 -22.53 7.10
C TRP A 170 2.16 -22.53 5.82
N ILE A 171 2.81 -22.53 4.63
CA ILE A 171 2.10 -22.53 3.36
C ILE A 171 1.33 -23.83 3.13
N GLU A 172 1.83 -24.94 3.65
CA GLU A 172 1.18 -26.24 3.60
C GLU A 172 -0.11 -26.21 4.44
N GLN A 173 -0.04 -25.62 5.65
CA GLN A 173 -1.22 -25.43 6.51
C GLN A 173 -2.24 -24.48 5.85
N ALA A 174 -1.76 -23.40 5.20
CA ALA A 174 -2.63 -22.49 4.45
C ALA A 174 -3.33 -23.22 3.29
N LEU A 175 -2.60 -24.09 2.56
CA LEU A 175 -3.18 -24.89 1.47
C LEU A 175 -4.23 -25.88 1.96
N ASP A 176 -4.01 -26.52 3.10
CA ASP A 176 -4.99 -27.43 3.70
C ASP A 176 -6.27 -26.68 4.05
N TRP A 177 -6.16 -25.53 4.71
CA TRP A 177 -7.30 -24.68 5.02
C TRP A 177 -8.00 -24.15 3.76
N VAL A 178 -7.25 -23.67 2.75
CA VAL A 178 -7.82 -23.21 1.47
C VAL A 178 -8.57 -24.34 0.76
N SER A 179 -8.01 -25.55 0.76
CA SER A 179 -8.65 -26.74 0.20
C SER A 179 -9.97 -27.06 0.90
N GLU A 180 -10.00 -27.01 2.24
CA GLU A 180 -11.17 -27.25 3.05
C GLU A 180 -12.30 -26.25 2.72
N ILE A 181 -12.03 -24.93 2.81
CA ILE A 181 -13.08 -23.92 2.63
C ILE A 181 -13.53 -23.72 1.18
N THR A 182 -12.68 -24.06 0.20
CA THR A 182 -13.03 -23.99 -1.23
C THR A 182 -13.60 -25.30 -1.77
N THR A 183 -13.50 -26.39 -1.03
CA THR A 183 -13.85 -27.76 -1.45
C THR A 183 -13.10 -28.22 -2.72
N LEU A 184 -11.92 -27.65 -2.96
CA LEU A 184 -11.05 -27.98 -4.08
C LEU A 184 -9.85 -28.77 -3.58
N ASP A 185 -9.47 -29.84 -4.31
CA ASP A 185 -8.30 -30.62 -3.95
C ASP A 185 -7.03 -29.77 -3.88
N ARG A 186 -6.25 -29.96 -2.82
CA ARG A 186 -5.00 -29.26 -2.55
C ARG A 186 -4.01 -29.31 -3.73
N TRP A 187 -3.88 -30.46 -4.39
CA TRP A 187 -2.95 -30.63 -5.50
C TRP A 187 -3.21 -29.69 -6.67
N ARG A 188 -4.45 -29.18 -6.83
CA ARG A 188 -4.80 -28.22 -7.87
C ARG A 188 -4.11 -26.87 -7.67
N PHE A 189 -3.75 -26.50 -6.46
CA PHE A 189 -3.10 -25.25 -6.12
C PHE A 189 -1.58 -25.31 -6.20
N LEU A 190 -0.96 -26.51 -6.09
CA LEU A 190 0.49 -26.64 -6.00
C LEU A 190 1.28 -26.00 -7.15
N GLY A 191 0.75 -26.00 -8.36
CA GLY A 191 1.37 -25.32 -9.51
C GLY A 191 1.10 -23.83 -9.62
N GLY A 192 0.16 -23.29 -8.85
CA GLY A 192 -0.38 -21.93 -8.98
C GLY A 192 -0.20 -21.06 -7.75
N ILE A 193 0.84 -21.30 -6.93
CA ILE A 193 1.16 -20.46 -5.77
C ILE A 193 2.02 -19.30 -6.23
N GLN A 194 1.58 -18.07 -5.96
CA GLN A 194 2.29 -16.83 -6.26
C GLN A 194 2.31 -15.94 -5.03
N GLN A 195 3.44 -15.80 -4.38
CA GLN A 195 3.60 -14.89 -3.25
C GLN A 195 3.92 -13.49 -3.75
N ILE A 196 3.20 -12.50 -3.25
CA ILE A 196 3.35 -11.10 -3.64
C ILE A 196 4.09 -10.30 -2.55
N ASN A 197 3.68 -10.48 -1.29
CA ASN A 197 4.32 -9.88 -0.13
C ASN A 197 4.61 -10.94 0.92
N ALA A 198 5.65 -10.70 1.72
CA ALA A 198 6.04 -11.55 2.83
C ALA A 198 6.63 -10.73 3.97
N SER A 199 6.33 -11.14 5.18
CA SER A 199 7.03 -10.79 6.42
C SER A 199 6.73 -11.85 7.46
N ALA A 200 7.38 -11.79 8.62
CA ALA A 200 7.11 -12.72 9.71
C ALA A 200 5.63 -12.78 10.12
N ASN A 201 4.91 -11.66 10.03
CA ASN A 201 3.54 -11.51 10.54
C ASN A 201 2.49 -11.23 9.45
N SER A 202 2.91 -11.05 8.20
CA SER A 202 1.98 -10.78 7.10
C SER A 202 2.39 -11.49 5.82
N SER A 203 1.42 -11.85 5.00
CA SER A 203 1.66 -12.44 3.69
C SER A 203 0.51 -12.15 2.74
N LEU A 204 0.83 -11.97 1.46
CA LEU A 204 -0.16 -11.89 0.39
C LEU A 204 0.21 -12.94 -0.65
N VAL A 205 -0.67 -13.95 -0.80
CA VAL A 205 -0.47 -15.08 -1.71
C VAL A 205 -1.67 -15.23 -2.63
N ARG A 206 -1.40 -15.42 -3.90
CA ARG A 206 -2.41 -15.79 -4.89
C ARG A 206 -2.36 -17.30 -5.12
N PHE A 207 -3.51 -17.95 -4.99
CA PHE A 207 -3.72 -19.35 -5.29
C PHE A 207 -4.50 -19.51 -6.59
N VAL A 208 -3.98 -20.30 -7.52
CA VAL A 208 -4.60 -20.54 -8.84
C VAL A 208 -4.84 -22.04 -9.02
N ALA A 209 -6.10 -22.43 -9.23
CA ALA A 209 -6.52 -23.80 -9.51
C ALA A 209 -7.41 -23.85 -10.76
N GLY A 210 -6.78 -23.94 -11.94
CA GLY A 210 -7.47 -23.83 -13.23
C GLY A 210 -8.11 -22.45 -13.41
N ARG A 211 -9.46 -22.42 -13.52
CA ARG A 211 -10.20 -21.14 -13.61
C ARG A 211 -10.43 -20.45 -12.27
N HIS A 212 -10.22 -21.16 -11.15
CA HIS A 212 -10.43 -20.63 -9.81
C HIS A 212 -9.19 -19.89 -9.35
N ARG A 213 -9.37 -18.66 -8.90
CA ARG A 213 -8.31 -17.77 -8.40
C ARG A 213 -8.73 -17.18 -7.07
N TYR A 214 -7.83 -17.26 -6.11
CA TYR A 214 -8.06 -16.78 -4.76
C TYR A 214 -6.88 -15.97 -4.28
N TRP A 215 -7.16 -15.03 -3.38
CA TRP A 215 -6.16 -14.23 -2.71
C TRP A 215 -6.23 -14.52 -1.22
N PHE A 216 -5.15 -15.08 -0.68
CA PHE A 216 -4.92 -15.22 0.75
C PHE A 216 -4.18 -13.97 1.21
N LYS A 217 -4.78 -13.21 2.15
CA LYS A 217 -4.15 -12.07 2.79
C LYS A 217 -4.08 -12.33 4.29
N ALA A 218 -2.90 -12.10 4.86
CA ALA A 218 -2.67 -12.12 6.29
C ALA A 218 -2.06 -10.78 6.71
N ALA A 219 -2.59 -10.17 7.75
CA ALA A 219 -2.17 -8.88 8.28
C ALA A 219 -1.62 -9.03 9.70
N GLY A 220 -0.43 -8.48 9.93
CA GLY A 220 0.21 -8.40 11.24
C GLY A 220 0.26 -6.97 11.75
N SER A 221 0.89 -6.75 12.91
CA SER A 221 1.12 -5.39 13.42
C SER A 221 2.00 -4.60 12.42
N PRO A 222 1.67 -3.32 12.15
CA PRO A 222 0.61 -2.50 12.78
C PRO A 222 -0.80 -2.69 12.20
N GLU A 223 -0.98 -3.36 11.05
CA GLU A 223 -2.25 -3.49 10.32
C GLU A 223 -3.12 -4.67 10.82
N ALA A 224 -2.86 -5.18 12.02
CA ALA A 224 -3.57 -6.35 12.58
C ALA A 224 -5.11 -6.17 12.67
N HIS A 225 -5.61 -4.95 12.65
CA HIS A 225 -7.04 -4.64 12.66
C HIS A 225 -7.74 -4.89 11.32
N GLU A 226 -6.98 -5.00 10.20
CA GLU A 226 -7.54 -5.09 8.84
C GLU A 226 -8.49 -6.28 8.65
N ALA A 227 -8.20 -7.44 9.21
CA ALA A 227 -9.08 -8.60 9.08
C ALA A 227 -10.47 -8.33 9.67
N ARG A 228 -10.52 -7.68 10.85
CA ARG A 228 -11.78 -7.31 11.51
C ARG A 228 -12.54 -6.23 10.72
N VAL A 229 -11.81 -5.24 10.21
CA VAL A 229 -12.38 -4.21 9.32
C VAL A 229 -12.96 -4.86 8.07
N THR A 230 -12.16 -5.70 7.38
CA THR A 230 -12.60 -6.41 6.17
C THR A 230 -13.82 -7.28 6.42
N SER A 231 -13.87 -8.00 7.56
CA SER A 231 -15.03 -8.80 7.97
C SER A 231 -16.28 -7.93 8.14
N THR A 232 -16.14 -6.78 8.78
CA THR A 232 -17.24 -5.84 8.98
C THR A 232 -17.73 -5.27 7.66
N LEU A 233 -16.81 -4.84 6.79
CA LEU A 233 -17.17 -4.28 5.49
C LEU A 233 -17.81 -5.34 4.57
N ALA A 234 -17.27 -6.56 4.54
CA ALA A 234 -17.85 -7.67 3.76
C ALA A 234 -19.26 -8.04 4.22
N SER A 235 -19.55 -7.92 5.53
CA SER A 235 -20.90 -8.12 6.08
C SER A 235 -21.87 -7.00 5.73
N LEU A 236 -21.40 -5.73 5.71
CA LEU A 236 -22.25 -4.56 5.49
C LEU A 236 -22.41 -4.20 4.00
N PHE A 237 -21.32 -4.36 3.23
CA PHE A 237 -21.20 -3.85 1.87
C PHE A 237 -20.58 -4.87 0.90
N PRO A 238 -21.09 -6.12 0.83
CA PRO A 238 -20.45 -7.21 0.08
C PRO A 238 -20.25 -6.91 -1.42
N GLU A 239 -21.09 -6.04 -1.99
CA GLU A 239 -21.02 -5.69 -3.41
C GLU A 239 -19.83 -4.76 -3.75
N TYR A 240 -19.20 -4.15 -2.75
CA TYR A 240 -18.13 -3.16 -2.94
C TYR A 240 -16.75 -3.72 -2.64
N LEU A 241 -16.64 -4.97 -2.20
CA LEU A 241 -15.40 -5.66 -1.88
C LEU A 241 -15.25 -6.92 -2.75
N PRO A 242 -14.02 -7.48 -2.87
CA PRO A 242 -13.85 -8.87 -3.29
C PRO A 242 -14.66 -9.81 -2.39
N GLU A 243 -15.24 -10.85 -2.97
CA GLU A 243 -15.98 -11.87 -2.20
C GLU A 243 -15.05 -12.55 -1.18
N VAL A 244 -15.32 -12.39 0.10
CA VAL A 244 -14.60 -13.08 1.16
C VAL A 244 -15.14 -14.49 1.29
N VAL A 245 -14.29 -15.49 1.06
CA VAL A 245 -14.62 -16.92 1.13
C VAL A 245 -14.62 -17.40 2.58
N GLY A 246 -13.66 -16.90 3.39
CA GLY A 246 -13.59 -17.22 4.81
C GLY A 246 -12.43 -16.52 5.51
N PHE A 247 -12.49 -16.53 6.84
CA PHE A 247 -11.43 -16.06 7.74
C PHE A 247 -10.79 -17.26 8.41
N HIS A 248 -9.46 -17.24 8.53
CA HIS A 248 -8.74 -18.31 9.20
C HIS A 248 -9.00 -18.25 10.71
N PRO A 249 -9.27 -19.39 11.38
CA PRO A 249 -9.64 -19.39 12.80
C PRO A 249 -8.52 -18.91 13.73
N ASP A 250 -7.27 -19.29 13.44
CA ASP A 250 -6.12 -19.03 14.32
C ASP A 250 -5.19 -17.91 13.84
N TRP A 251 -5.26 -17.57 12.55
CA TRP A 251 -4.43 -16.52 11.95
C TRP A 251 -5.27 -15.30 11.65
N ASN A 252 -4.68 -14.14 11.77
CA ASN A 252 -5.28 -12.89 11.30
C ASN A 252 -5.21 -12.83 9.77
N ALA A 253 -5.90 -13.78 9.11
CA ALA A 253 -5.85 -14.00 7.68
C ALA A 253 -7.23 -14.34 7.11
N TRP A 254 -7.42 -14.07 5.82
CA TRP A 254 -8.66 -14.36 5.10
C TRP A 254 -8.39 -14.73 3.65
N LEU A 255 -9.34 -15.42 3.05
CA LEU A 255 -9.35 -15.80 1.65
C LEU A 255 -10.42 -15.05 0.89
N MET A 256 -10.05 -14.45 -0.23
CA MET A 256 -10.96 -13.75 -1.14
C MET A 256 -10.93 -14.38 -2.53
N ARG A 257 -12.05 -14.32 -3.24
CA ARG A 257 -12.05 -14.59 -4.69
C ARG A 257 -11.36 -13.46 -5.44
N ASP A 258 -10.70 -13.83 -6.53
CA ASP A 258 -10.16 -12.84 -7.49
C ASP A 258 -11.33 -11.99 -8.03
N ALA A 259 -11.21 -10.68 -7.93
CA ALA A 259 -12.28 -9.75 -8.28
C ALA A 259 -11.98 -8.93 -9.54
N GLY A 260 -11.02 -9.38 -10.34
CA GLY A 260 -10.67 -8.73 -11.60
C GLY A 260 -9.29 -8.06 -11.59
N ASN A 261 -9.07 -7.20 -12.57
CA ASN A 261 -7.77 -6.56 -12.75
C ASN A 261 -7.73 -5.20 -12.04
N PRO A 262 -6.59 -4.84 -11.44
CA PRO A 262 -6.38 -3.48 -10.96
C PRO A 262 -6.56 -2.45 -12.08
N LEU A 263 -7.14 -1.30 -11.75
CA LEU A 263 -7.33 -0.19 -12.68
C LEU A 263 -5.99 0.30 -13.27
N SER A 264 -4.90 0.20 -12.53
CA SER A 264 -3.54 0.51 -12.99
C SER A 264 -3.10 -0.30 -14.22
N ASN A 265 -3.68 -1.50 -14.43
CA ASN A 265 -3.37 -2.39 -15.55
C ASN A 265 -4.32 -2.17 -16.75
N CYS A 266 -5.21 -1.17 -16.69
CA CYS A 266 -6.12 -0.86 -17.77
C CYS A 266 -5.50 0.14 -18.75
N ASP A 267 -5.51 -0.19 -20.05
CA ASP A 267 -4.90 0.62 -21.13
C ASP A 267 -5.54 2.01 -21.30
N SER A 268 -6.75 2.22 -20.80
CA SER A 268 -7.45 3.50 -20.92
C SER A 268 -8.40 3.75 -19.76
N HIS A 269 -8.40 4.98 -19.27
CA HIS A 269 -9.33 5.47 -18.25
C HIS A 269 -10.43 6.30 -18.90
N THR A 270 -11.39 5.60 -19.49
CA THR A 270 -12.50 6.22 -20.23
C THR A 270 -13.44 6.98 -19.31
N PRO A 271 -14.23 7.97 -19.83
CA PRO A 271 -15.25 8.64 -19.03
C PRO A 271 -16.28 7.68 -18.42
N ALA A 272 -16.57 6.55 -19.08
CA ALA A 272 -17.46 5.51 -18.54
C ALA A 272 -16.88 4.82 -17.28
N ARG A 273 -15.56 4.52 -17.30
CA ARG A 273 -14.87 3.99 -16.12
C ARG A 273 -14.80 5.02 -14.99
N ALA A 274 -14.49 6.27 -15.31
CA ALA A 274 -14.49 7.37 -14.35
C ALA A 274 -15.86 7.52 -13.68
N HIS A 275 -16.94 7.49 -14.47
CA HIS A 275 -18.32 7.49 -13.96
C HIS A 275 -18.56 6.32 -12.99
N ARG A 276 -18.21 5.11 -13.38
CA ARG A 276 -18.43 3.90 -12.58
C ARG A 276 -17.70 3.97 -11.25
N ILE A 277 -16.42 4.32 -11.26
CA ILE A 277 -15.59 4.41 -10.04
C ILE A 277 -16.15 5.45 -9.09
N ALA A 278 -16.45 6.66 -9.59
CA ALA A 278 -17.00 7.75 -8.78
C ALA A 278 -18.33 7.37 -8.16
N ARG A 279 -19.22 6.77 -8.95
CA ARG A 279 -20.54 6.33 -8.50
C ARG A 279 -20.45 5.24 -7.44
N ARG A 280 -19.64 4.18 -7.69
CA ARG A 280 -19.47 3.07 -6.73
C ARG A 280 -18.85 3.53 -5.42
N LEU A 281 -17.86 4.42 -5.48
CA LEU A 281 -17.28 5.02 -4.27
C LEU A 281 -18.32 5.81 -3.48
N ALA A 282 -19.02 6.74 -4.15
CA ALA A 282 -20.02 7.57 -3.50
C ALA A 282 -21.19 6.77 -2.92
N GLU A 283 -21.66 5.73 -3.61
CA GLU A 283 -22.69 4.81 -3.12
C GLU A 283 -22.25 4.06 -1.85
N LEU A 284 -21.05 3.49 -1.85
CA LEU A 284 -20.45 2.83 -0.68
C LEU A 284 -20.39 3.80 0.51
N GLN A 285 -19.85 4.99 0.28
CA GLN A 285 -19.72 6.01 1.31
C GLN A 285 -21.08 6.44 1.86
N ARG A 286 -22.05 6.68 1.00
CA ARG A 286 -23.43 7.05 1.42
C ARG A 286 -24.09 5.95 2.24
N LEU A 287 -23.95 4.70 1.84
CA LEU A 287 -24.46 3.55 2.60
C LEU A 287 -23.78 3.45 3.98
N SER A 288 -22.51 3.82 4.07
CA SER A 288 -21.75 3.72 5.31
C SER A 288 -22.11 4.76 6.38
N VAL A 289 -22.76 5.87 6.01
CA VAL A 289 -23.17 6.94 6.95
C VAL A 289 -23.95 6.39 8.14
N GLY A 290 -24.90 5.48 7.91
CA GLY A 290 -25.71 4.84 8.97
C GLY A 290 -24.94 3.85 9.85
N HIS A 291 -23.68 3.54 9.50
CA HIS A 291 -22.88 2.50 10.15
C HIS A 291 -21.62 3.03 10.85
N VAL A 292 -21.44 4.34 10.94
CA VAL A 292 -20.27 5.00 11.54
C VAL A 292 -19.90 4.42 12.92
N PRO A 293 -20.82 4.27 13.90
CA PRO A 293 -20.44 3.70 15.20
C PRO A 293 -19.93 2.26 15.10
N ARG A 294 -20.51 1.45 14.20
CA ARG A 294 -20.08 0.06 13.98
C ARG A 294 -18.70 -0.02 13.31
N LEU A 295 -18.42 0.87 12.36
CA LEU A 295 -17.13 0.96 11.68
C LEU A 295 -16.00 1.32 12.66
N LEU A 296 -16.19 2.37 13.46
CA LEU A 296 -15.25 2.78 14.52
C LEU A 296 -15.04 1.67 15.55
N GLY A 297 -16.12 1.03 16.03
CA GLY A 297 -16.04 -0.07 16.99
C GLY A 297 -15.34 -1.32 16.47
N ASN A 298 -15.18 -1.47 15.14
CA ASN A 298 -14.51 -2.61 14.50
C ASN A 298 -13.13 -2.27 13.92
N GLY A 299 -12.57 -1.11 14.24
CA GLY A 299 -11.16 -0.84 13.99
C GLY A 299 -10.90 0.14 12.84
N CYS A 300 -11.92 0.72 12.21
CA CYS A 300 -11.70 1.89 11.36
C CYS A 300 -11.17 3.05 12.21
N HIS A 301 -10.19 3.79 11.69
CA HIS A 301 -9.63 4.95 12.39
C HIS A 301 -10.66 6.10 12.42
N ASP A 302 -10.63 6.91 13.47
CA ASP A 302 -11.44 8.11 13.57
C ASP A 302 -10.71 9.28 12.93
N HIS A 303 -11.14 9.69 11.74
CA HIS A 303 -10.64 10.85 11.00
C HIS A 303 -11.77 11.88 10.76
N ARG A 304 -12.78 11.86 11.59
CA ARG A 304 -13.75 12.96 11.64
C ARG A 304 -13.00 14.24 11.99
N MET A 305 -13.50 15.38 11.53
CA MET A 305 -12.73 16.64 11.62
C MET A 305 -12.23 16.96 13.05
N PRO A 306 -13.00 16.77 14.13
CA PRO A 306 -12.49 16.96 15.49
C PRO A 306 -11.31 16.04 15.86
N ALA A 307 -11.41 14.75 15.50
CA ALA A 307 -10.35 13.78 15.77
C ALA A 307 -9.09 14.08 14.96
N LEU A 308 -9.24 14.41 13.68
CA LEU A 308 -8.11 14.81 12.83
C LEU A 308 -7.40 16.06 13.38
N ARG A 309 -8.16 17.10 13.80
CA ARG A 309 -7.59 18.30 14.43
C ARG A 309 -6.77 17.96 15.67
N ALA A 310 -7.21 17.01 16.48
CA ALA A 310 -6.51 16.59 17.68
C ALA A 310 -5.13 15.95 17.40
N GLU A 311 -4.93 15.37 16.21
CA GLU A 311 -3.65 14.76 15.80
C GLU A 311 -2.65 15.78 15.22
N ILE A 312 -3.09 16.92 14.69
CA ILE A 312 -2.25 17.91 14.00
C ILE A 312 -1.07 18.42 14.88
N PRO A 313 -1.25 18.71 16.20
CA PRO A 313 -0.13 19.12 17.04
C PRO A 313 1.00 18.10 17.11
N GLY A 314 0.71 16.81 17.03
CA GLY A 314 1.72 15.75 16.99
C GLY A 314 2.43 15.61 15.64
N LEU A 315 1.71 15.83 14.53
CA LEU A 315 2.26 15.73 13.19
C LEU A 315 3.28 16.82 12.87
N THR A 316 3.08 18.04 13.38
CA THR A 316 3.92 19.19 13.03
C THR A 316 5.38 18.98 13.46
N PRO A 317 5.71 18.58 14.70
CA PRO A 317 7.08 18.28 15.11
C PRO A 317 7.71 17.13 14.30
N TYR A 318 6.94 16.11 13.95
CA TYR A 318 7.41 15.00 13.12
C TYR A 318 7.87 15.47 11.73
N LEU A 319 7.08 16.33 11.08
CA LEU A 319 7.43 16.91 9.79
C LEU A 319 8.60 17.91 9.90
N GLU A 320 8.67 18.71 10.98
CA GLU A 320 9.81 19.62 11.25
C GLU A 320 11.11 18.83 11.37
N GLU A 321 11.11 17.72 12.11
CA GLU A 321 12.27 16.86 12.28
C GLU A 321 12.67 16.17 10.97
N ALA A 322 11.71 15.63 10.23
CA ALA A 322 11.96 15.04 8.91
C ALA A 322 12.61 16.04 7.94
N MET A 323 12.17 17.29 7.97
CA MET A 323 12.74 18.36 7.12
C MET A 323 14.12 18.80 7.63
N ARG A 324 14.37 18.83 8.94
CA ARG A 324 15.68 19.15 9.55
C ARG A 324 16.76 18.13 9.15
N MET A 325 16.39 16.85 9.06
CA MET A 325 17.29 15.77 8.63
C MET A 325 17.57 15.77 7.11
N GLN A 326 17.05 16.72 6.35
CA GLN A 326 17.29 16.80 4.91
C GLN A 326 18.67 17.33 4.59
N ASN A 327 19.45 16.65 3.75
CA ASN A 327 20.61 17.23 3.11
C ASN A 327 20.20 18.33 2.12
N ILE A 328 20.89 19.46 2.17
CA ILE A 328 20.55 20.70 1.44
C ILE A 328 20.49 20.50 -0.09
N GLU A 329 21.17 19.46 -0.61
CA GLU A 329 21.27 19.18 -2.04
C GLU A 329 20.03 18.52 -2.68
N THR A 330 19.04 18.07 -1.89
CA THR A 330 17.98 17.15 -2.38
C THR A 330 16.58 17.77 -2.48
N GLY A 331 16.45 19.09 -2.63
CA GLY A 331 15.14 19.73 -2.93
C GLY A 331 14.72 20.83 -1.93
N VAL A 332 13.59 21.48 -2.23
CA VAL A 332 13.05 22.59 -1.45
C VAL A 332 12.74 22.17 -0.02
N CYS A 333 13.34 22.83 0.95
CA CYS A 333 13.05 22.67 2.36
C CYS A 333 11.81 23.49 2.74
N VAL A 334 10.85 22.89 3.45
CA VAL A 334 9.72 23.59 4.06
C VAL A 334 10.14 24.00 5.46
N SER A 335 10.19 25.29 5.73
CA SER A 335 10.66 25.79 7.04
C SER A 335 9.68 25.47 8.18
N ALA A 336 10.18 25.37 9.42
CA ALA A 336 9.37 25.12 10.59
C ALA A 336 8.23 26.17 10.78
N PRO A 337 8.46 27.50 10.60
CA PRO A 337 7.35 28.47 10.62
C PRO A 337 6.28 28.19 9.55
N ARG A 338 6.69 27.72 8.35
CA ARG A 338 5.72 27.37 7.30
C ARG A 338 4.95 26.11 7.64
N LEU A 339 5.57 25.07 8.25
CA LEU A 339 4.87 23.88 8.73
C LEU A 339 3.83 24.21 9.80
N ARG A 340 4.15 25.09 10.74
CA ARG A 340 3.18 25.61 11.73
C ARG A 340 2.04 26.38 11.08
N ARG A 341 2.32 27.18 10.06
CA ARG A 341 1.27 27.85 9.29
C ARG A 341 0.38 26.87 8.54
N ILE A 342 0.95 25.79 7.97
CA ILE A 342 0.19 24.71 7.34
C ILE A 342 -0.75 24.04 8.35
N ALA A 343 -0.29 23.78 9.57
CA ALA A 343 -1.15 23.23 10.64
C ALA A 343 -2.35 24.16 10.92
N ALA A 344 -2.15 25.45 11.02
CA ALA A 344 -3.25 26.43 11.21
C ALA A 344 -4.22 26.46 10.02
N ILE A 345 -3.73 26.29 8.78
CA ILE A 345 -4.59 26.22 7.58
C ILE A 345 -5.42 24.94 7.59
N ILE A 346 -4.84 23.79 8.01
CA ILE A 346 -5.57 22.53 8.16
C ILE A 346 -6.71 22.71 9.19
N GLU A 347 -6.42 23.33 10.32
CA GLU A 347 -7.42 23.60 11.35
C GLU A 347 -8.57 24.46 10.81
N GLU A 348 -8.28 25.58 10.16
CA GLU A 348 -9.26 26.47 9.53
C GLU A 348 -10.08 25.74 8.45
N ALA A 349 -9.41 24.98 7.55
CA ALA A 349 -10.08 24.20 6.52
C ALA A 349 -11.01 23.13 7.11
N SER A 350 -10.61 22.51 8.22
CA SER A 350 -11.41 21.50 8.89
C SER A 350 -12.69 22.07 9.51
N PHE A 351 -12.64 23.26 10.12
CA PHE A 351 -13.84 23.96 10.62
C PHE A 351 -14.80 24.29 9.48
N ARG A 352 -14.28 24.81 8.37
CA ARG A 352 -15.14 25.13 7.21
C ARG A 352 -15.78 23.90 6.58
N LEU A 353 -15.10 22.76 6.56
CA LEU A 353 -15.68 21.50 6.10
C LEU A 353 -16.77 20.99 7.06
N GLU A 354 -16.65 21.22 8.37
CA GLU A 354 -17.71 20.91 9.32
C GLU A 354 -18.96 21.81 9.11
N ASP A 355 -18.77 23.09 8.80
CA ASP A 355 -19.86 24.03 8.51
C ASP A 355 -20.69 23.62 7.29
N ILE A 356 -20.11 22.93 6.31
CA ILE A 356 -20.83 22.37 5.15
C ILE A 356 -21.73 21.19 5.57
N ARG A 357 -21.49 20.56 6.74
CA ARG A 357 -22.32 19.49 7.32
C ARG A 357 -22.45 18.25 6.46
N ILE A 358 -21.39 17.90 5.73
CA ILE A 358 -21.33 16.63 5.01
C ILE A 358 -21.28 15.50 6.04
N PRO A 359 -22.14 14.47 5.93
CA PRO A 359 -22.10 13.34 6.86
C PRO A 359 -20.76 12.62 6.81
N ASP A 360 -20.22 12.24 7.98
CA ASP A 360 -19.06 11.35 8.06
C ASP A 360 -19.40 9.99 7.46
N ALA A 361 -18.46 9.42 6.74
CA ALA A 361 -18.63 8.19 6.00
C ALA A 361 -17.34 7.35 6.05
N LEU A 362 -17.40 6.13 5.54
CA LEU A 362 -16.22 5.30 5.31
C LEU A 362 -15.27 5.99 4.30
N ILE A 363 -14.02 6.11 4.69
CA ILE A 363 -12.93 6.59 3.83
C ILE A 363 -11.81 5.56 3.76
N HIS A 364 -11.14 5.48 2.60
CA HIS A 364 -10.13 4.46 2.37
C HIS A 364 -8.73 4.87 2.82
N CYS A 365 -8.40 6.14 2.79
CA CYS A 365 -7.13 6.77 3.10
C CYS A 365 -5.90 6.35 2.28
N ASP A 366 -5.81 5.13 1.76
CA ASP A 366 -4.73 4.65 0.87
C ASP A 366 -5.27 4.10 -0.47
N ILE A 367 -6.27 4.78 -1.04
CA ILE A 367 -6.84 4.37 -2.33
C ILE A 367 -5.91 4.75 -3.47
N ASP A 368 -5.51 3.77 -4.25
CA ASP A 368 -4.83 3.96 -5.53
C ASP A 368 -5.44 3.09 -6.62
N PHE A 369 -4.98 3.22 -7.87
CA PHE A 369 -5.49 2.45 -9.00
C PHE A 369 -5.22 0.94 -8.89
N GLN A 370 -4.32 0.51 -7.99
CA GLN A 370 -4.09 -0.91 -7.71
C GLN A 370 -5.15 -1.48 -6.77
N ASN A 371 -5.76 -0.64 -5.95
CA ASN A 371 -6.78 -0.99 -4.97
C ASN A 371 -8.21 -0.87 -5.52
N ILE A 372 -8.36 -0.49 -6.80
CA ILE A 372 -9.62 -0.46 -7.54
C ILE A 372 -9.62 -1.59 -8.55
N LEU A 373 -10.42 -2.63 -8.31
CA LEU A 373 -10.49 -3.81 -9.17
C LEU A 373 -11.71 -3.74 -10.08
N ILE A 374 -11.50 -4.03 -11.36
CA ILE A 374 -12.54 -3.98 -12.39
C ILE A 374 -12.63 -5.33 -13.12
N ASP A 375 -13.86 -5.84 -13.21
CA ASP A 375 -14.22 -7.01 -14.01
C ASP A 375 -15.57 -6.73 -14.70
N GLY A 376 -15.53 -6.47 -15.99
CA GLY A 376 -16.70 -6.02 -16.75
C GLY A 376 -17.36 -4.78 -16.12
N GLU A 377 -18.60 -4.93 -15.66
CA GLU A 377 -19.36 -3.87 -14.98
C GLU A 377 -19.07 -3.79 -13.47
N ARG A 378 -18.44 -4.80 -12.89
CA ARG A 378 -18.09 -4.85 -11.48
C ARG A 378 -16.91 -3.92 -11.19
N CYS A 379 -17.04 -3.12 -10.15
CA CYS A 379 -15.98 -2.27 -9.59
C CYS A 379 -16.00 -2.41 -8.09
N VAL A 380 -14.91 -2.89 -7.50
CA VAL A 380 -14.76 -3.11 -6.07
C VAL A 380 -13.46 -2.52 -5.55
N PHE A 381 -13.40 -2.27 -4.25
CA PHE A 381 -12.28 -1.68 -3.55
C PHE A 381 -11.65 -2.72 -2.62
N THR A 382 -10.32 -2.71 -2.53
CA THR A 382 -9.54 -3.66 -1.72
C THR A 382 -8.43 -2.95 -0.95
N ASP A 383 -7.80 -3.66 -0.01
CA ASP A 383 -6.73 -3.13 0.84
C ASP A 383 -7.21 -2.08 1.84
N TRP A 384 -8.01 -2.52 2.80
CA TRP A 384 -8.69 -1.68 3.80
C TRP A 384 -7.88 -1.49 5.09
N ALA A 385 -6.55 -1.64 5.04
CA ALA A 385 -5.69 -1.47 6.21
C ALA A 385 -5.81 -0.07 6.84
N GLU A 386 -5.94 0.96 6.01
CA GLU A 386 -6.08 2.35 6.44
C GLU A 386 -7.54 2.83 6.45
N ALA A 387 -8.50 1.90 6.49
CA ALA A 387 -9.92 2.26 6.56
C ALA A 387 -10.23 3.16 7.75
N SER A 388 -10.91 4.25 7.48
CA SER A 388 -11.21 5.28 8.47
C SER A 388 -12.65 5.76 8.32
N VAL A 389 -13.10 6.54 9.28
CA VAL A 389 -14.37 7.27 9.21
C VAL A 389 -14.07 8.76 9.23
N GLY A 390 -14.59 9.51 8.27
CA GLY A 390 -14.38 10.95 8.16
C GLY A 390 -15.08 11.56 6.96
N ASN A 391 -14.58 12.71 6.49
CA ASN A 391 -15.14 13.39 5.34
C ASN A 391 -14.97 12.57 4.06
N PRO A 392 -16.05 12.15 3.38
CA PRO A 392 -16.01 11.24 2.22
C PRO A 392 -15.18 11.79 1.05
N PHE A 393 -15.07 13.11 0.93
CA PHE A 393 -14.35 13.73 -0.19
C PHE A 393 -12.84 13.53 -0.12
N THR A 394 -12.29 13.14 1.01
CA THR A 394 -10.85 12.81 1.13
C THR A 394 -10.45 11.65 0.22
N THR A 395 -11.22 10.56 0.21
CA THR A 395 -10.98 9.42 -0.71
C THR A 395 -11.23 9.81 -2.17
N PHE A 396 -12.30 10.57 -2.42
CA PHE A 396 -12.59 11.06 -3.77
C PHE A 396 -11.45 11.91 -4.33
N GLU A 397 -10.88 12.79 -3.54
CA GLU A 397 -9.74 13.63 -3.93
C GLU A 397 -8.50 12.78 -4.27
N GLN A 398 -8.21 11.74 -3.51
CA GLN A 398 -7.10 10.82 -3.82
C GLN A 398 -7.27 10.17 -5.20
N ILE A 399 -8.49 9.73 -5.55
CA ILE A 399 -8.79 9.20 -6.89
C ILE A 399 -8.69 10.30 -7.94
N ARG A 400 -9.26 11.49 -7.69
CA ARG A 400 -9.24 12.62 -8.62
C ARG A 400 -7.82 13.02 -8.99
N ILE A 401 -6.93 13.12 -8.00
CA ILE A 401 -5.52 13.43 -8.23
C ILE A 401 -4.87 12.39 -9.15
N GLN A 402 -5.12 11.11 -8.95
CA GLN A 402 -4.54 10.07 -9.80
C GLN A 402 -5.03 10.16 -11.25
N PHE A 403 -6.31 10.47 -11.46
CA PHE A 403 -6.83 10.73 -12.81
C PHE A 403 -6.14 11.92 -13.49
N VAL A 404 -5.85 12.99 -12.73
CA VAL A 404 -5.11 14.15 -13.26
C VAL A 404 -3.66 13.81 -13.56
N GLN A 405 -3.02 13.03 -12.70
CA GLN A 405 -1.60 12.62 -12.84
C GLN A 405 -1.36 11.71 -14.03
N ALA A 406 -2.27 10.80 -14.25
CA ALA A 406 -2.20 9.87 -15.39
C ALA A 406 -2.51 10.56 -16.73
N ASP A 407 -2.58 11.90 -16.76
CA ASP A 407 -2.87 12.76 -17.92
C ASP A 407 -4.16 12.39 -18.66
N HIS A 408 -5.18 11.99 -17.86
CA HIS A 408 -6.47 11.63 -18.41
C HIS A 408 -7.19 12.86 -18.97
N SER A 409 -8.04 12.61 -19.97
CA SER A 409 -8.79 13.66 -20.63
C SER A 409 -9.58 14.49 -19.60
N SER A 410 -9.67 15.79 -19.84
CA SER A 410 -10.50 16.69 -19.02
C SER A 410 -11.96 16.20 -18.94
N THR A 411 -12.43 15.48 -19.96
CA THR A 411 -13.76 14.86 -20.00
C THR A 411 -13.89 13.73 -18.95
N SER A 412 -12.87 12.88 -18.75
CA SER A 412 -12.91 11.83 -17.73
C SER A 412 -12.90 12.42 -16.33
N ILE A 413 -12.10 13.46 -16.09
CA ILE A 413 -12.04 14.15 -14.79
C ILE A 413 -13.37 14.85 -14.49
N LEU A 414 -13.95 15.54 -15.48
CA LEU A 414 -15.26 16.18 -15.34
C LEU A 414 -16.35 15.14 -15.04
N ARG A 415 -16.34 14.03 -15.77
CA ARG A 415 -17.32 12.95 -15.57
C ARG A 415 -17.17 12.29 -14.20
N LEU A 416 -15.95 12.10 -13.73
CA LEU A 416 -15.66 11.61 -12.37
C LEU A 416 -16.33 12.51 -11.33
N LYS A 417 -16.10 13.83 -11.42
CA LYS A 417 -16.62 14.84 -10.50
C LYS A 417 -18.15 14.91 -10.52
N GLN A 418 -18.74 14.99 -11.72
CA GLN A 418 -20.21 15.04 -11.88
C GLN A 418 -20.88 13.79 -11.30
N SER A 419 -20.34 12.61 -11.62
CA SER A 419 -20.92 11.36 -11.17
C SER A 419 -20.85 11.16 -9.65
N TYR A 420 -19.80 11.69 -9.04
CA TYR A 420 -19.66 11.68 -7.59
C TYR A 420 -20.66 12.65 -6.93
N TYR A 421 -20.76 13.90 -7.44
CA TYR A 421 -21.70 14.89 -6.94
C TYR A 421 -23.16 14.44 -7.06
N GLU A 422 -23.55 13.75 -8.15
CA GLU A 422 -24.92 13.23 -8.35
C GLU A 422 -25.43 12.40 -7.16
N ILE A 423 -24.55 11.69 -6.45
CA ILE A 423 -24.93 10.87 -5.27
C ILE A 423 -25.03 11.71 -4.00
N TRP A 424 -24.26 12.81 -3.89
CA TRP A 424 -24.22 13.66 -2.70
C TRP A 424 -25.14 14.90 -2.78
N ARG A 425 -25.76 15.18 -3.93
CA ARG A 425 -26.57 16.38 -4.18
C ARG A 425 -27.74 16.58 -3.22
N ASP A 426 -28.24 15.51 -2.57
CA ASP A 426 -29.30 15.58 -1.58
C ASP A 426 -28.81 16.13 -0.22
N PHE A 427 -27.50 16.16 0.01
CA PHE A 427 -26.87 16.64 1.23
C PHE A 427 -26.26 18.01 1.09
N ILE A 428 -25.79 18.35 -0.10
CA ILE A 428 -25.05 19.59 -0.36
C ILE A 428 -25.38 20.18 -1.74
N THR A 429 -25.30 21.48 -1.82
CA THR A 429 -25.40 22.22 -3.09
C THR A 429 -24.12 22.07 -3.92
N GLU A 430 -24.20 22.34 -5.22
CA GLU A 430 -23.03 22.34 -6.09
C GLU A 430 -21.96 23.35 -5.62
N ARG A 431 -22.38 24.51 -5.11
CA ARG A 431 -21.47 25.53 -4.57
C ARG A 431 -20.71 24.99 -3.33
N GLU A 432 -21.40 24.34 -2.41
CA GLU A 432 -20.77 23.73 -1.23
C GLU A 432 -19.84 22.58 -1.62
N PHE A 433 -20.22 21.80 -2.63
CA PHE A 433 -19.36 20.75 -3.17
C PHE A 433 -18.06 21.33 -3.76
N GLU A 434 -18.13 22.40 -4.56
CA GLU A 434 -16.93 23.08 -5.10
C GLU A 434 -16.08 23.68 -3.97
N CYS A 435 -16.71 24.31 -2.98
CA CYS A 435 -16.02 24.81 -1.80
C CYS A 435 -15.28 23.67 -1.07
N ALA A 436 -15.96 22.57 -0.78
CA ALA A 436 -15.35 21.41 -0.12
C ALA A 436 -14.16 20.87 -0.92
N LEU A 437 -14.30 20.68 -2.23
CA LEU A 437 -13.22 20.21 -3.09
C LEU A 437 -12.01 21.15 -3.15
N SER A 438 -12.16 22.41 -2.82
CA SER A 438 -11.05 23.37 -2.73
C SER A 438 -10.27 23.27 -1.40
N LEU A 439 -10.91 22.75 -0.35
CA LEU A 439 -10.34 22.57 1.00
C LEU A 439 -9.74 21.17 1.22
N VAL A 440 -10.38 20.16 0.65
CA VAL A 440 -10.07 18.74 0.86
C VAL A 440 -8.65 18.31 0.48
N PRO A 441 -7.96 18.86 -0.54
CA PRO A 441 -6.61 18.40 -0.91
C PRO A 441 -5.60 18.43 0.25
N LEU A 442 -5.66 19.46 1.09
CA LEU A 442 -4.78 19.55 2.25
C LEU A 442 -5.22 18.60 3.38
N ILE A 443 -6.52 18.49 3.61
CA ILE A 443 -7.10 17.55 4.58
C ILE A 443 -6.79 16.09 4.21
N ALA A 444 -6.91 15.72 2.94
CA ALA A 444 -6.61 14.35 2.48
C ALA A 444 -5.13 13.97 2.71
N LEU A 445 -4.20 14.92 2.53
CA LEU A 445 -2.79 14.69 2.82
C LEU A 445 -2.53 14.54 4.33
N ALA A 446 -3.17 15.35 5.16
CA ALA A 446 -3.09 15.23 6.61
C ALA A 446 -3.67 13.89 7.09
N SER A 447 -4.85 13.53 6.60
CA SER A 447 -5.52 12.26 6.90
C SER A 447 -4.69 11.04 6.51
N ASN A 448 -4.06 11.06 5.33
CA ASN A 448 -3.16 9.99 4.88
C ASN A 448 -1.94 9.82 5.82
N LEU A 449 -1.36 10.92 6.29
CA LEU A 449 -0.25 10.86 7.24
C LEU A 449 -0.70 10.32 8.61
N CYS A 450 -1.89 10.71 9.07
CA CYS A 450 -2.47 10.23 10.33
C CYS A 450 -2.77 8.73 10.29
N CYS A 451 -3.36 8.22 9.18
CA CYS A 451 -3.69 6.79 9.03
C CYS A 451 -2.50 5.88 9.20
N ARG A 452 -1.37 6.24 8.62
CA ARG A 452 -0.16 5.41 8.66
C ARG A 452 0.46 5.30 10.03
N ARG A 453 0.18 6.25 10.93
CA ARG A 453 0.67 6.29 12.31
C ARG A 453 2.20 6.16 12.46
N ASP A 454 2.96 6.27 11.37
CA ASP A 454 4.42 6.22 11.36
C ASP A 454 5.03 7.28 12.30
N TRP A 455 4.34 8.41 12.44
CA TRP A 455 4.72 9.54 13.26
C TRP A 455 4.60 9.27 14.78
N LEU A 456 3.85 8.24 15.19
CA LEU A 456 3.75 7.82 16.60
C LEU A 456 4.97 7.01 17.07
N ILE A 457 5.77 6.49 16.13
CA ILE A 457 6.93 5.66 16.43
C ILE A 457 8.18 6.52 16.22
N THR A 458 8.78 6.98 17.32
CA THR A 458 9.94 7.92 17.33
C THR A 458 11.11 7.41 16.49
N ASP A 459 11.35 6.11 16.46
CA ASP A 459 12.45 5.49 15.74
C ASP A 459 12.22 5.39 14.22
N ASN A 460 10.99 5.58 13.73
CA ASN A 460 10.69 5.51 12.31
C ASN A 460 11.39 6.59 11.49
N LEU A 461 11.66 7.76 12.06
CA LEU A 461 12.43 8.80 11.37
C LEU A 461 13.90 8.43 11.16
N HIS A 462 14.45 7.44 11.88
CA HIS A 462 15.79 6.92 11.60
C HIS A 462 15.83 6.03 10.33
N ARG A 463 14.67 5.62 9.81
CA ARG A 463 14.58 4.88 8.55
C ARG A 463 14.54 5.85 7.37
N SER A 464 15.47 5.73 6.45
CA SER A 464 15.60 6.60 5.26
C SER A 464 14.31 6.69 4.42
N GLN A 465 13.55 5.61 4.39
CA GLN A 465 12.30 5.52 3.65
C GLN A 465 11.18 6.37 4.30
N SER A 466 11.02 6.27 5.62
CA SER A 466 10.04 7.08 6.38
C SER A 466 10.37 8.57 6.32
N GLN A 467 11.67 8.93 6.44
CA GLN A 467 12.12 10.32 6.26
C GLN A 467 11.79 10.86 4.86
N SER A 468 12.09 10.07 3.83
CA SER A 468 11.83 10.47 2.45
C SER A 468 10.34 10.71 2.22
N TYR A 469 9.50 9.82 2.73
CA TYR A 469 8.05 9.92 2.65
C TYR A 469 7.52 11.17 3.36
N ALA A 470 7.90 11.37 4.63
CA ALA A 470 7.50 12.54 5.42
C ALA A 470 7.89 13.87 4.72
N ARG A 471 9.12 13.97 4.18
CA ARG A 471 9.57 15.16 3.43
C ARG A 471 8.77 15.42 2.17
N VAL A 472 8.39 14.37 1.46
CA VAL A 472 7.57 14.53 0.27
C VAL A 472 6.17 14.99 0.63
N LEU A 473 5.56 14.40 1.67
CA LEU A 473 4.26 14.85 2.17
C LEU A 473 4.30 16.30 2.64
N ALA A 474 5.33 16.71 3.39
CA ALA A 474 5.49 18.11 3.81
C ALA A 474 5.50 19.09 2.61
N ARG A 475 6.18 18.73 1.52
CA ARG A 475 6.20 19.55 0.29
C ARG A 475 4.85 19.56 -0.43
N GLN A 476 4.14 18.44 -0.45
CA GLN A 476 2.80 18.37 -1.03
C GLN A 476 1.81 19.18 -0.20
N MET A 477 1.84 19.04 1.13
CA MET A 477 1.01 19.83 2.04
C MET A 477 1.29 21.33 1.89
N ASN A 478 2.57 21.73 1.71
CA ASN A 478 2.89 23.13 1.44
C ASN A 478 2.25 23.65 0.14
N ARG A 479 2.24 22.84 -0.93
CA ARG A 479 1.58 23.21 -2.20
C ARG A 479 0.07 23.26 -2.05
N ALA A 480 -0.53 22.26 -1.40
CA ALA A 480 -1.96 22.24 -1.14
C ALA A 480 -2.40 23.41 -0.25
N ALA A 481 -1.62 23.76 0.79
CA ALA A 481 -1.90 24.87 1.68
C ALA A 481 -1.97 26.21 0.96
N HIS A 482 -1.11 26.46 -0.03
CA HIS A 482 -1.20 27.70 -0.83
C HIS A 482 -2.54 27.82 -1.58
N LEU A 483 -3.05 26.71 -2.11
CA LEU A 483 -4.34 26.71 -2.81
C LEU A 483 -5.50 26.85 -1.83
N THR A 484 -5.42 26.15 -0.70
CA THR A 484 -6.42 26.23 0.37
C THR A 484 -6.50 27.65 0.96
N GLU A 485 -5.36 28.33 1.19
CA GLU A 485 -5.33 29.74 1.64
C GLU A 485 -6.07 30.67 0.66
N GLN A 486 -5.85 30.49 -0.65
CA GLN A 486 -6.57 31.27 -1.67
C GLN A 486 -8.07 30.99 -1.65
N SER A 487 -8.47 29.73 -1.53
CA SER A 487 -9.88 29.33 -1.45
C SER A 487 -10.56 29.87 -0.20
N ILE A 488 -9.89 29.79 0.95
CA ILE A 488 -10.37 30.35 2.21
C ILE A 488 -10.66 31.87 2.04
N ALA A 489 -9.79 32.60 1.37
CA ALA A 489 -9.96 34.04 1.14
C ALA A 489 -11.13 34.36 0.18
N VAL A 490 -11.45 33.47 -0.77
CA VAL A 490 -12.54 33.68 -1.74
C VAL A 490 -13.92 33.39 -1.14
N TYR A 491 -13.99 32.40 -0.23
CA TYR A 491 -15.24 31.96 0.39
C TYR A 491 -15.46 32.58 1.80
N ALA A 492 -14.57 33.46 2.27
CA ALA A 492 -14.75 34.27 3.46
C ALA A 492 -15.67 35.47 3.18
#